data_1551603d21bb10042cb9404d78af67c8
#
_entry.id   1551603d21bb10042cb9404d78af67c8
#
_cell.length_a   1.000
_cell.length_b   1.000
_cell.length_c   1.000
_cell.angle_alpha   90.00
_cell.angle_beta   90.00
_cell.angle_gamma   90.00
#
_symmetry.space_group_name_H-M   'P 1'
#
loop_
_entity.id
_entity.type
_entity.pdbx_description
1 polymer ?
#
loop_
_entity_poly.entity_id
_entity_poly.type
_entity_poly.pdbx_seq_one_letter_code
_entity_poly.pdbx_strand_id
1 'polypeptide(L)'
;MSVQQSIVNWFINHRGKLTYSMYGSRNGADGTADCSGSISQALKEAGIGIQGLPSTVTLGQQLAKNGFYRVSRNEDWDALMGDIVMMSWGADMSQSGGAGGHVGVMMDSVNFISCDYSTQGAVGQAINTYPWNDYYAANKPAYIEVWRYSDSATQTNNQANTAVAPQEKAYYEANEVKYVNGIWQIRCDYLVPVGFDWVN
;
A
#
# COMPACT_ATOMS: atom_id res chain seq x y z
N MET A 1 -15.37 -3.89 9.06
CA MET A 1 -14.49 -2.96 8.35
C MET A 1 -13.31 -3.77 7.83
N SER A 2 -12.87 -3.59 6.58
CA SER A 2 -11.71 -4.32 6.07
C SER A 2 -10.41 -3.81 6.70
N VAL A 3 -9.34 -4.61 6.63
CA VAL A 3 -7.99 -4.22 7.08
C VAL A 3 -7.53 -2.95 6.35
N GLN A 4 -7.72 -2.90 5.04
CA GLN A 4 -7.35 -1.76 4.19
C GLN A 4 -8.06 -0.47 4.63
N GLN A 5 -9.37 -0.55 4.86
CA GLN A 5 -10.15 0.60 5.34
C GLN A 5 -9.72 1.04 6.74
N SER A 6 -9.39 0.08 7.61
CA SER A 6 -8.91 0.39 8.98
C SER A 6 -7.58 1.14 8.96
N ILE A 7 -6.63 0.73 8.09
CA ILE A 7 -5.35 1.40 7.92
C ILE A 7 -5.55 2.85 7.45
N VAL A 8 -6.33 3.05 6.39
CA VAL A 8 -6.60 4.40 5.84
C VAL A 8 -7.32 5.28 6.87
N ASN A 9 -8.32 4.73 7.57
CA ASN A 9 -9.06 5.47 8.60
C ASN A 9 -8.16 5.91 9.77
N TRP A 10 -7.15 5.11 10.12
CA TRP A 10 -6.20 5.52 11.14
C TRP A 10 -5.55 6.88 10.79
N PHE A 11 -5.04 7.02 9.56
CA PHE A 11 -4.46 8.29 9.11
C PHE A 11 -5.49 9.42 9.10
N ILE A 12 -6.68 9.19 8.54
CA ILE A 12 -7.74 10.19 8.49
C ILE A 12 -8.08 10.70 9.89
N ASN A 13 -8.22 9.78 10.86
CA ASN A 13 -8.59 10.11 12.25
C ASN A 13 -7.46 10.83 13.03
N HIS A 14 -6.22 10.75 12.54
CA HIS A 14 -5.07 11.41 13.19
C HIS A 14 -4.65 12.72 12.50
N ARG A 15 -5.36 13.18 11.48
CA ARG A 15 -5.16 14.52 10.91
C ARG A 15 -5.35 15.59 11.97
N GLY A 16 -4.49 16.58 11.97
CA GLY A 16 -4.52 17.67 12.93
C GLY A 16 -4.06 17.31 14.35
N LYS A 17 -3.61 16.07 14.59
CA LYS A 17 -3.28 15.58 15.94
C LYS A 17 -1.82 15.20 16.13
N LEU A 18 -1.10 14.85 15.06
CA LEU A 18 0.25 14.34 15.15
C LEU A 18 1.28 15.33 14.62
N THR A 19 2.40 15.41 15.33
CA THR A 19 3.58 16.16 14.92
C THR A 19 4.62 15.18 14.37
N TYR A 20 5.24 15.49 13.23
CA TYR A 20 6.27 14.63 12.68
C TYR A 20 7.53 14.64 13.54
N SER A 21 7.97 13.46 13.97
CA SER A 21 9.23 13.29 14.68
C SER A 21 9.75 11.87 14.53
N MET A 22 11.04 11.73 14.23
CA MET A 22 11.77 10.45 14.28
C MET A 22 12.22 10.10 15.71
N TYR A 23 11.88 10.93 16.68
CA TYR A 23 12.14 10.76 18.11
C TYR A 23 10.81 10.66 18.86
N GLY A 24 10.86 10.27 20.13
CA GLY A 24 9.64 10.06 20.94
C GLY A 24 8.97 8.71 20.60
N SER A 25 7.65 8.66 20.71
CA SER A 25 6.90 7.41 20.50
C SER A 25 6.91 6.93 19.05
N ARG A 26 7.06 7.83 18.09
CA ARG A 26 7.04 7.62 16.64
C ARG A 26 5.74 7.02 16.08
N ASN A 27 4.85 6.54 16.93
CA ASN A 27 3.59 5.86 16.57
C ASN A 27 2.33 6.63 16.97
N GLY A 28 2.47 7.85 17.45
CA GLY A 28 1.36 8.71 17.84
C GLY A 28 1.01 8.68 19.34
N ALA A 29 1.58 7.77 20.14
CA ALA A 29 1.18 7.59 21.53
C ALA A 29 1.46 8.83 22.42
N ASP A 30 2.49 9.61 22.10
CA ASP A 30 2.83 10.87 22.77
C ASP A 30 2.51 12.12 21.91
N GLY A 31 1.74 11.95 20.85
CA GLY A 31 1.44 13.02 19.88
C GLY A 31 2.51 13.18 18.80
N THR A 32 3.57 12.34 18.79
CA THR A 32 4.59 12.31 17.74
C THR A 32 4.56 11.05 16.93
N ALA A 33 4.78 11.18 15.63
CA ALA A 33 4.86 10.04 14.71
C ALA A 33 5.87 10.30 13.60
N ASP A 34 6.45 9.22 13.05
CA ASP A 34 7.14 9.23 11.75
C ASP A 34 6.41 8.34 10.73
N CYS A 35 6.91 8.30 9.50
CA CYS A 35 6.26 7.57 8.42
C CYS A 35 6.09 6.07 8.72
N SER A 36 7.13 5.39 9.15
CA SER A 36 7.11 3.94 9.42
C SER A 36 6.42 3.60 10.74
N GLY A 37 6.53 4.47 11.74
CA GLY A 37 5.85 4.30 13.02
C GLY A 37 4.33 4.46 12.91
N SER A 38 3.86 5.44 12.13
CA SER A 38 2.44 5.63 11.85
C SER A 38 1.82 4.45 11.09
N ILE A 39 2.48 3.94 10.05
CA ILE A 39 2.05 2.72 9.34
C ILE A 39 2.02 1.53 10.29
N SER A 40 3.05 1.36 11.12
CA SER A 40 3.11 0.25 12.08
C SER A 40 1.96 0.28 13.07
N GLN A 41 1.58 1.47 13.55
CA GLN A 41 0.46 1.63 14.46
C GLN A 41 -0.88 1.39 13.76
N ALA A 42 -1.06 1.95 12.56
CA ALA A 42 -2.27 1.72 11.76
C ALA A 42 -2.49 0.23 11.48
N LEU A 43 -1.42 -0.51 11.16
CA LEU A 43 -1.44 -1.95 10.95
C LEU A 43 -1.84 -2.71 12.22
N LYS A 44 -1.25 -2.36 13.38
CA LYS A 44 -1.59 -2.98 14.66
C LYS A 44 -3.06 -2.77 15.02
N GLU A 45 -3.59 -1.57 14.85
CA GLU A 45 -4.99 -1.26 15.11
C GLU A 45 -5.94 -1.94 14.11
N ALA A 46 -5.47 -2.23 12.91
CA ALA A 46 -6.17 -3.06 11.94
C ALA A 46 -6.10 -4.58 12.23
N GLY A 47 -5.46 -4.99 13.35
CA GLY A 47 -5.34 -6.39 13.75
C GLY A 47 -4.14 -7.13 13.15
N ILE A 48 -3.22 -6.43 12.49
CA ILE A 48 -2.02 -7.03 11.87
C ILE A 48 -0.89 -7.17 12.90
N GLY A 49 -0.26 -8.34 12.95
CA GLY A 49 0.73 -8.73 13.97
C GLY A 49 2.12 -8.12 13.81
N ILE A 50 2.22 -6.80 13.56
CA ILE A 50 3.50 -6.10 13.43
C ILE A 50 4.24 -6.08 14.77
N GLN A 51 5.49 -6.49 14.76
CA GLN A 51 6.33 -6.52 15.95
C GLN A 51 7.17 -5.23 16.07
N GLY A 52 7.14 -4.62 17.24
CA GLY A 52 7.88 -3.39 17.51
C GLY A 52 7.45 -2.21 16.63
N LEU A 53 8.41 -1.38 16.26
CA LEU A 53 8.27 -0.26 15.30
C LEU A 53 9.35 -0.41 14.21
N PRO A 54 9.11 -1.23 13.19
CA PRO A 54 10.05 -1.40 12.10
C PRO A 54 10.32 -0.06 11.39
N SER A 55 11.54 0.12 10.92
CA SER A 55 11.86 1.19 9.99
C SER A 55 11.45 0.79 8.57
N THR A 56 11.51 1.72 7.62
CA THR A 56 11.29 1.42 6.21
C THR A 56 12.20 0.30 5.68
N VAL A 57 13.43 0.15 6.23
CA VAL A 57 14.36 -0.94 5.88
C VAL A 57 13.78 -2.33 6.18
N THR A 58 13.05 -2.46 7.30
CA THR A 58 12.61 -3.77 7.82
C THR A 58 11.09 -3.99 7.70
N LEU A 59 10.33 -2.96 7.37
CA LEU A 59 8.87 -3.02 7.30
C LEU A 59 8.38 -4.04 6.26
N GLY A 60 8.98 -4.09 5.07
CA GLY A 60 8.59 -5.03 4.03
C GLY A 60 8.64 -6.50 4.47
N GLN A 61 9.63 -6.88 5.30
CA GLN A 61 9.70 -8.23 5.87
C GLN A 61 8.54 -8.50 6.85
N GLN A 62 8.13 -7.49 7.63
CA GLN A 62 6.99 -7.60 8.53
C GLN A 62 5.68 -7.71 7.74
N LEU A 63 5.52 -6.92 6.68
CA LEU A 63 4.36 -7.00 5.79
C LEU A 63 4.22 -8.40 5.18
N ALA A 64 5.31 -8.94 4.60
CA ALA A 64 5.31 -10.28 4.01
C ALA A 64 4.91 -11.38 5.01
N LYS A 65 5.36 -11.29 6.27
CA LYS A 65 5.01 -12.24 7.34
C LYS A 65 3.56 -12.14 7.81
N ASN A 66 2.88 -11.04 7.50
CA ASN A 66 1.54 -10.72 8.00
C ASN A 66 0.49 -10.62 6.89
N GLY A 67 0.63 -11.40 5.83
CA GLY A 67 -0.40 -11.55 4.80
C GLY A 67 -0.38 -10.48 3.70
N PHE A 68 0.66 -9.65 3.64
CA PHE A 68 0.88 -8.77 2.50
C PHE A 68 1.75 -9.44 1.45
N TYR A 69 1.43 -9.20 0.19
CA TYR A 69 2.27 -9.57 -0.95
C TYR A 69 2.69 -8.31 -1.71
N ARG A 70 3.86 -8.38 -2.36
CA ARG A 70 4.37 -7.27 -3.12
C ARG A 70 3.71 -7.22 -4.51
N VAL A 71 2.98 -6.14 -4.78
CA VAL A 71 2.25 -5.90 -6.04
C VAL A 71 3.19 -5.36 -7.11
N SER A 72 4.09 -4.44 -6.71
CA SER A 72 5.00 -3.77 -7.64
C SER A 72 6.38 -3.54 -7.04
N ARG A 73 7.38 -3.48 -7.91
CA ARG A 73 8.76 -3.04 -7.63
C ARG A 73 9.25 -2.19 -8.80
N ASN A 74 9.34 -0.87 -8.60
CA ASN A 74 9.75 0.10 -9.63
C ASN A 74 8.96 0.03 -10.94
N GLU A 75 7.73 -0.46 -10.88
CA GLU A 75 6.83 -0.58 -12.01
C GLU A 75 5.51 0.08 -11.66
N ASP A 76 4.77 0.50 -12.68
CA ASP A 76 3.40 0.97 -12.51
C ASP A 76 2.50 -0.16 -11.97
N TRP A 77 1.47 0.21 -11.25
CA TRP A 77 0.47 -0.73 -10.75
C TRP A 77 -0.92 -0.09 -10.73
N ASP A 78 -1.94 -0.93 -10.75
CA ASP A 78 -3.32 -0.50 -10.52
C ASP A 78 -3.52 -0.29 -9.01
N ALA A 79 -3.42 0.97 -8.58
CA ALA A 79 -3.48 1.35 -7.18
C ALA A 79 -4.86 1.08 -6.58
N LEU A 80 -4.89 0.46 -5.41
CA LEU A 80 -6.10 0.21 -4.63
C LEU A 80 -5.98 0.80 -3.22
N MET A 81 -7.12 1.08 -2.60
CA MET A 81 -7.17 1.49 -1.20
C MET A 81 -6.46 0.48 -0.31
N GLY A 82 -5.58 0.98 0.56
CA GLY A 82 -4.82 0.17 1.50
C GLY A 82 -3.49 -0.37 0.97
N ASP A 83 -3.13 -0.10 -0.29
CA ASP A 83 -1.78 -0.39 -0.80
C ASP A 83 -0.75 0.43 -0.03
N ILE A 84 0.19 -0.24 0.61
CA ILE A 84 1.29 0.40 1.32
C ILE A 84 2.42 0.66 0.33
N VAL A 85 2.75 1.93 0.13
CA VAL A 85 3.80 2.38 -0.80
C VAL A 85 5.04 2.71 -0.01
N MET A 86 6.11 1.95 -0.19
CA MET A 86 7.42 2.13 0.42
C MET A 86 8.39 2.70 -0.61
N MET A 87 9.12 3.72 -0.23
CA MET A 87 10.03 4.46 -1.10
C MET A 87 11.43 4.51 -0.52
N SER A 88 12.43 4.51 -1.40
CA SER A 88 13.82 4.79 -1.07
C SER A 88 14.41 5.78 -2.09
N TRP A 89 15.21 6.72 -1.60
CA TRP A 89 16.03 7.59 -2.47
C TRP A 89 17.37 6.97 -2.81
N GLY A 90 17.69 5.80 -2.22
CA GLY A 90 18.80 4.92 -2.59
C GLY A 90 18.36 3.83 -3.58
N ALA A 91 19.30 2.92 -3.89
CA ALA A 91 19.12 1.89 -4.90
C ALA A 91 18.06 0.82 -4.55
N ASP A 92 17.77 0.62 -3.27
CA ASP A 92 16.78 -0.33 -2.77
C ASP A 92 16.34 0.02 -1.33
N MET A 93 15.45 -0.80 -0.74
CA MET A 93 14.94 -0.57 0.61
C MET A 93 15.98 -0.70 1.73
N SER A 94 17.14 -1.31 1.50
CA SER A 94 18.20 -1.36 2.51
C SER A 94 18.79 0.02 2.81
N GLN A 95 18.66 0.95 1.86
CA GLN A 95 19.13 2.34 1.95
C GLN A 95 18.05 3.33 2.38
N SER A 96 16.86 2.84 2.72
CA SER A 96 15.70 3.68 3.09
C SER A 96 15.69 4.13 4.56
N GLY A 97 16.77 3.89 5.32
CA GLY A 97 16.84 4.24 6.73
C GLY A 97 16.82 5.75 6.99
N GLY A 98 16.15 6.17 8.07
CA GLY A 98 16.06 7.58 8.45
C GLY A 98 15.41 8.44 7.36
N ALA A 99 16.09 9.52 6.94
CA ALA A 99 15.63 10.39 5.85
C ALA A 99 15.84 9.79 4.44
N GLY A 100 16.46 8.61 4.32
CA GLY A 100 16.71 7.92 3.05
C GLY A 100 15.47 7.21 2.48
N GLY A 101 14.35 7.18 3.20
CA GLY A 101 13.13 6.52 2.74
C GLY A 101 11.87 7.13 3.31
N HIS A 102 10.74 6.69 2.74
CA HIS A 102 9.41 7.08 3.19
C HIS A 102 8.41 5.94 3.01
N VAL A 103 7.28 6.03 3.69
CA VAL A 103 6.16 5.10 3.52
C VAL A 103 4.83 5.80 3.81
N GLY A 104 3.81 5.42 3.05
CA GLY A 104 2.43 5.83 3.26
C GLY A 104 1.48 4.81 2.66
N VAL A 105 0.22 5.17 2.53
CA VAL A 105 -0.84 4.28 2.06
C VAL A 105 -1.72 4.97 1.02
N MET A 106 -2.15 4.22 0.00
CA MET A 106 -3.15 4.69 -0.96
C MET A 106 -4.52 4.74 -0.30
N MET A 107 -5.19 5.89 -0.37
CA MET A 107 -6.57 6.07 0.11
C MET A 107 -7.59 5.52 -0.90
N ASP A 108 -7.24 5.60 -2.15
CA ASP A 108 -7.98 5.15 -3.33
C ASP A 108 -6.99 4.97 -4.50
N SER A 109 -7.47 4.91 -5.74
CA SER A 109 -6.61 4.77 -6.94
C SER A 109 -5.80 6.02 -7.30
N VAL A 110 -6.02 7.16 -6.63
CA VAL A 110 -5.41 8.45 -6.96
C VAL A 110 -4.67 9.08 -5.78
N ASN A 111 -5.23 8.97 -4.57
CA ASN A 111 -4.79 9.73 -3.41
C ASN A 111 -3.91 8.89 -2.48
N PHE A 112 -2.77 9.44 -2.14
CA PHE A 112 -1.78 8.90 -1.18
C PHE A 112 -1.84 9.71 0.12
N ILE A 113 -1.81 9.04 1.28
CA ILE A 113 -1.76 9.68 2.60
C ILE A 113 -0.56 9.15 3.37
N SER A 114 0.14 10.04 4.05
CA SER A 114 1.31 9.69 4.87
C SER A 114 1.47 10.58 6.09
N CYS A 115 2.31 10.11 7.01
CA CYS A 115 2.89 10.94 8.06
C CYS A 115 4.25 11.42 7.57
N ASP A 116 4.40 12.69 7.26
CA ASP A 116 5.56 13.25 6.60
C ASP A 116 6.05 14.59 7.22
N TYR A 117 7.26 14.97 6.81
CA TYR A 117 7.94 16.20 7.30
C TYR A 117 7.68 17.41 6.40
N SER A 118 6.70 17.38 5.51
CA SER A 118 6.45 18.48 4.54
C SER A 118 6.17 19.83 5.21
N THR A 119 5.60 19.79 6.40
CA THR A 119 5.32 20.96 7.23
C THR A 119 6.45 21.32 8.21
N GLN A 120 7.64 20.74 8.01
CA GLN A 120 8.84 20.98 8.83
C GLN A 120 8.63 20.72 10.35
N GLY A 121 7.78 19.73 10.67
CA GLY A 121 7.47 19.36 12.05
C GLY A 121 6.51 20.31 12.75
N ALA A 122 5.71 21.08 12.02
CA ALA A 122 4.66 21.90 12.60
C ALA A 122 3.68 21.06 13.42
N VAL A 123 3.32 21.57 14.59
CA VAL A 123 2.50 20.86 15.59
C VAL A 123 1.15 20.46 14.98
N GLY A 124 0.82 19.17 15.09
CA GLY A 124 -0.43 18.61 14.60
C GLY A 124 -0.51 18.45 13.08
N GLN A 125 0.53 18.76 12.30
CA GLN A 125 0.46 18.81 10.85
C GLN A 125 1.25 17.70 10.13
N ALA A 126 1.46 16.56 10.76
CA ALA A 126 2.24 15.48 10.18
C ALA A 126 1.49 14.65 9.14
N ILE A 127 0.14 14.59 9.20
CA ILE A 127 -0.65 13.73 8.30
C ILE A 127 -1.16 14.54 7.11
N ASN A 128 -0.65 14.22 5.93
CA ASN A 128 -0.95 14.93 4.69
C ASN A 128 -1.42 13.98 3.58
N THR A 129 -2.20 14.53 2.64
CA THR A 129 -2.74 13.79 1.49
C THR A 129 -2.29 14.48 0.21
N TYR A 130 -1.93 13.67 -0.78
CA TYR A 130 -1.45 14.12 -2.09
C TYR A 130 -2.05 13.28 -3.20
N PRO A 131 -2.31 13.81 -4.39
CA PRO A 131 -2.40 13.00 -5.58
C PRO A 131 -1.07 12.25 -5.77
N TRP A 132 -1.14 10.93 -5.95
CA TRP A 132 0.06 10.09 -6.02
C TRP A 132 1.05 10.52 -7.11
N ASN A 133 0.53 10.81 -8.31
CA ASN A 133 1.39 11.21 -9.42
C ASN A 133 2.15 12.51 -9.14
N ASP A 134 1.50 13.48 -8.49
CA ASP A 134 2.14 14.75 -8.11
C ASP A 134 3.19 14.51 -7.03
N TYR A 135 2.87 13.69 -6.04
CA TYR A 135 3.80 13.31 -4.97
C TYR A 135 5.03 12.62 -5.53
N TYR A 136 4.83 11.63 -6.40
CA TYR A 136 5.92 10.90 -7.05
C TYR A 136 6.80 11.82 -7.90
N ALA A 137 6.18 12.67 -8.74
CA ALA A 137 6.90 13.61 -9.61
C ALA A 137 7.73 14.64 -8.82
N ALA A 138 7.23 15.08 -7.66
CA ALA A 138 7.94 16.03 -6.81
C ALA A 138 9.10 15.39 -6.04
N ASN A 139 8.93 14.18 -5.52
CA ASN A 139 9.89 13.53 -4.62
C ASN A 139 10.89 12.60 -5.35
N LYS A 140 10.55 12.08 -6.52
CA LYS A 140 11.40 11.26 -7.41
C LYS A 140 12.18 10.16 -6.66
N PRO A 141 11.51 9.26 -5.93
CA PRO A 141 12.21 8.15 -5.29
C PRO A 141 12.91 7.29 -6.35
N ALA A 142 14.12 6.83 -6.04
CA ALA A 142 14.90 5.97 -6.93
C ALA A 142 14.38 4.52 -6.91
N TYR A 143 13.69 4.14 -5.83
CA TYR A 143 13.18 2.79 -5.65
C TYR A 143 11.84 2.80 -4.91
N ILE A 144 10.90 1.98 -5.40
CA ILE A 144 9.55 1.82 -4.83
C ILE A 144 9.22 0.34 -4.68
N GLU A 145 8.57 -0.01 -3.57
CA GLU A 145 7.83 -1.26 -3.41
C GLU A 145 6.39 -0.97 -3.01
N VAL A 146 5.45 -1.66 -3.61
CA VAL A 146 4.03 -1.59 -3.24
C VAL A 146 3.58 -2.92 -2.66
N TRP A 147 2.95 -2.87 -1.49
CA TRP A 147 2.51 -4.03 -0.74
C TRP A 147 1.00 -3.99 -0.53
N ARG A 148 0.30 -5.09 -0.84
CA ARG A 148 -1.15 -5.23 -0.70
C ARG A 148 -1.49 -6.35 0.26
N TYR A 149 -2.46 -6.10 1.14
CA TYR A 149 -3.00 -7.11 2.04
C TYR A 149 -3.89 -8.08 1.27
N SER A 150 -3.68 -9.38 1.50
CA SER A 150 -4.55 -10.45 1.01
C SER A 150 -5.52 -10.83 2.12
N ASP A 151 -6.81 -10.57 1.95
CA ASP A 151 -7.82 -11.05 2.90
C ASP A 151 -7.80 -12.59 2.94
N SER A 152 -7.51 -13.14 4.12
CA SER A 152 -7.29 -14.59 4.35
C SER A 152 -8.51 -15.50 4.15
N ALA A 153 -9.52 -15.08 3.40
CA ALA A 153 -10.53 -15.98 2.87
C ALA A 153 -10.00 -16.90 1.76
N THR A 154 -8.74 -16.69 1.30
CA THR A 154 -8.11 -17.47 0.21
C THR A 154 -6.86 -18.26 0.65
N GLN A 155 -6.47 -18.20 1.94
CA GLN A 155 -5.30 -18.95 2.44
C GLN A 155 -5.70 -20.13 3.32
N THR A 156 -6.47 -21.06 2.80
CA THR A 156 -6.41 -22.46 3.22
C THR A 156 -5.58 -23.22 2.18
N ASN A 157 -4.40 -23.65 2.60
CA ASN A 157 -3.44 -24.51 1.91
C ASN A 157 -2.53 -23.86 0.87
N ASN A 158 -1.33 -23.44 1.32
CA ASN A 158 -0.10 -23.78 0.59
C ASN A 158 1.15 -23.54 1.46
N GLN A 159 1.39 -24.43 2.42
CA GLN A 159 2.76 -24.80 2.77
C GLN A 159 3.12 -26.03 1.93
N ALA A 160 3.67 -25.80 0.76
CA ALA A 160 4.58 -26.73 0.09
C ALA A 160 5.23 -26.02 -1.09
N ASN A 161 6.55 -25.97 -1.09
CA ASN A 161 7.40 -25.64 -2.23
C ASN A 161 6.81 -26.13 -3.54
N THR A 162 6.43 -25.22 -4.44
CA THR A 162 6.41 -25.53 -5.87
C THR A 162 6.48 -24.22 -6.66
N ALA A 163 7.27 -24.24 -7.72
CA ALA A 163 7.39 -23.20 -8.71
C ALA A 163 6.01 -22.64 -9.10
N VAL A 164 5.88 -21.31 -9.15
CA VAL A 164 4.67 -20.64 -9.61
C VAL A 164 4.41 -21.06 -11.04
N ALA A 165 3.40 -21.91 -11.23
CA ALA A 165 2.87 -22.15 -12.56
C ALA A 165 2.26 -20.83 -13.09
N PRO A 166 2.38 -20.53 -14.38
CA PRO A 166 1.77 -19.34 -14.96
C PRO A 166 0.27 -19.34 -14.68
N GLN A 167 -0.25 -18.22 -14.15
CA GLN A 167 -1.70 -18.07 -13.93
C GLN A 167 -2.39 -18.12 -15.29
N GLU A 168 -3.26 -19.09 -15.47
CA GLU A 168 -4.12 -19.16 -16.64
C GLU A 168 -5.07 -17.94 -16.64
N LYS A 169 -5.00 -17.13 -17.70
CA LYS A 169 -5.96 -16.06 -17.94
C LYS A 169 -7.23 -16.67 -18.53
N ALA A 170 -8.32 -16.61 -17.78
CA ALA A 170 -9.63 -16.97 -18.31
C ALA A 170 -10.23 -15.79 -19.07
N TYR A 171 -10.65 -16.03 -20.31
CA TYR A 171 -11.38 -15.06 -21.12
C TYR A 171 -12.87 -15.39 -21.05
N TYR A 172 -13.68 -14.34 -20.97
CA TYR A 172 -15.13 -14.46 -20.90
C TYR A 172 -15.74 -13.75 -22.08
N GLU A 173 -16.80 -14.32 -22.66
CA GLU A 173 -17.54 -13.70 -23.72
C GLU A 173 -18.42 -12.58 -23.15
N ALA A 174 -18.26 -11.37 -23.67
CA ALA A 174 -19.09 -10.23 -23.30
C ALA A 174 -20.33 -10.19 -24.19
N ASN A 175 -21.51 -10.19 -23.59
CA ASN A 175 -22.78 -10.07 -24.33
C ASN A 175 -23.01 -8.66 -24.85
N GLU A 176 -22.49 -7.67 -24.15
CA GLU A 176 -22.61 -6.28 -24.56
C GLU A 176 -21.43 -5.46 -24.01
N VAL A 177 -20.86 -4.60 -24.87
CA VAL A 177 -19.82 -3.64 -24.49
C VAL A 177 -20.27 -2.25 -24.89
N LYS A 178 -20.37 -1.34 -23.94
CA LYS A 178 -20.77 0.05 -24.17
C LYS A 178 -19.77 1.03 -23.56
N TYR A 179 -19.55 2.15 -24.27
CA TYR A 179 -18.80 3.28 -23.72
C TYR A 179 -19.79 4.39 -23.36
N VAL A 180 -19.98 4.63 -22.04
CA VAL A 180 -20.95 5.60 -21.54
C VAL A 180 -20.26 6.52 -20.54
N ASN A 181 -20.30 7.81 -20.77
CA ASN A 181 -19.73 8.85 -19.88
C ASN A 181 -18.25 8.62 -19.51
N GLY A 182 -17.44 8.21 -20.51
CA GLY A 182 -16.00 8.00 -20.27
C GLY A 182 -15.64 6.64 -19.66
N ILE A 183 -16.59 5.74 -19.45
CA ILE A 183 -16.39 4.44 -18.81
C ILE A 183 -16.85 3.31 -19.73
N TRP A 184 -16.02 2.27 -19.87
CA TRP A 184 -16.41 1.04 -20.53
C TRP A 184 -17.29 0.21 -19.59
N GLN A 185 -18.51 -0.10 -20.04
CA GLN A 185 -19.44 -1.00 -19.37
C GLN A 185 -19.48 -2.32 -20.14
N ILE A 186 -19.23 -3.43 -19.43
CA ILE A 186 -19.21 -4.78 -19.99
C ILE A 186 -20.31 -5.58 -19.29
N ARG A 187 -21.23 -6.14 -20.06
CA ARG A 187 -22.25 -7.05 -19.57
C ARG A 187 -21.90 -8.46 -19.97
N CYS A 188 -21.78 -9.35 -18.97
CA CYS A 188 -21.63 -10.78 -19.13
C CYS A 188 -22.83 -11.46 -18.47
N ASP A 189 -23.73 -12.02 -19.25
CA ASP A 189 -24.93 -12.71 -18.70
C ASP A 189 -24.56 -14.08 -18.12
N TYR A 190 -23.45 -14.69 -18.61
CA TYR A 190 -22.89 -15.93 -18.10
C TYR A 190 -21.37 -15.85 -18.03
N LEU A 191 -20.79 -16.27 -16.91
CA LEU A 191 -19.36 -16.48 -16.79
C LEU A 191 -19.01 -17.88 -17.31
N VAL A 192 -19.10 -18.08 -18.62
CA VAL A 192 -18.64 -19.33 -19.25
C VAL A 192 -17.26 -19.09 -19.83
N PRO A 193 -16.23 -19.80 -19.42
CA PRO A 193 -14.90 -19.71 -20.03
C PRO A 193 -15.02 -20.15 -21.51
N VAL A 194 -14.69 -19.26 -22.44
CA VAL A 194 -14.73 -19.56 -23.89
C VAL A 194 -13.40 -20.12 -24.42
N GLY A 195 -12.35 -20.15 -23.60
CA GLY A 195 -11.07 -20.71 -23.97
C GLY A 195 -9.93 -20.26 -23.08
N PHE A 196 -8.80 -20.94 -23.20
CA PHE A 196 -7.55 -20.56 -22.57
C PHE A 196 -6.55 -20.32 -23.71
N ASP A 197 -6.13 -19.07 -23.89
CA ASP A 197 -5.03 -18.76 -24.78
C ASP A 197 -3.77 -18.51 -23.97
N TRP A 198 -2.71 -19.20 -24.37
CA TRP A 198 -1.37 -18.95 -23.86
C TRP A 198 -0.83 -17.73 -24.59
N VAL A 199 -0.74 -16.60 -23.90
CA VAL A 199 -0.03 -15.43 -24.43
C VAL A 199 1.44 -15.63 -24.09
N ASN A 200 2.26 -15.85 -25.12
CA ASN A 200 3.72 -15.89 -25.03
C ASN A 200 4.29 -14.50 -24.71
#